data_80aac1579c7e6f376104af31c8be4ad5
#
_entry.id   80aac1579c7e6f376104af31c8be4ad5
#
_cell.length_a   1.000
_cell.length_b   1.000
_cell.length_c   1.000
_cell.angle_alpha   90.00
_cell.angle_beta   90.00
_cell.angle_gamma   90.00
#
_symmetry.space_group_name_H-M   'P 1'
#
loop_
_entity.id
_entity.type
_entity.pdbx_description
1 polymer ?
#
loop_
_entity_poly.entity_id
_entity_poly.type
_entity_poly.pdbx_seq_one_letter_code
_entity_poly.pdbx_strand_id
1 'polypeptide(L)'
;MTWLITGGAGFIGAHVVRAMLEAGEQVVVYDDLSTGDPARVPDGVPFVKGSTLDRGMLDRTLAEFGVDGVVHLAAKKQVAESVALPLHYYRENVHGLQTLLEAVTTAGARRFLFSSSAAVYGLPDVDLVTESTPCTPINPYGETKLAGEWMVRAAGAAHGMATASLRYFNVAGAATAQLADTGVFNLIPMVFEKLTQGHAPVIFGDDYATPDGTCVRDFIHVDDLASAHVAVARALEARGDGTDLTVNIGRGEGVSVREMIALIGEVTGYGPDAEPTVLPRRAGDPARVVASADRMRTELNWTARRDVREMVASAWEGWCLYHPEARR
;
A
#
# COMPACT_ATOMS: atom_id res chain seq x y z
N MET A 1 -7.13 22.27 1.92
CA MET A 1 -7.95 21.67 0.82
C MET A 1 -8.77 20.52 1.36
N THR A 2 -9.82 20.09 0.64
CA THR A 2 -10.60 18.90 1.03
C THR A 2 -10.20 17.71 0.18
N TRP A 3 -9.74 16.65 0.84
CA TRP A 3 -9.30 15.41 0.21
C TRP A 3 -10.30 14.28 0.46
N LEU A 4 -10.75 13.61 -0.59
CA LEU A 4 -11.47 12.35 -0.49
C LEU A 4 -10.47 11.20 -0.44
N ILE A 5 -10.50 10.41 0.63
CA ILE A 5 -9.64 9.22 0.77
C ILE A 5 -10.51 7.98 0.62
N THR A 6 -10.45 7.35 -0.56
CA THR A 6 -11.14 6.09 -0.78
C THR A 6 -10.34 4.94 -0.19
N GLY A 7 -11.00 4.00 0.47
CA GLY A 7 -10.31 2.97 1.25
C GLY A 7 -9.71 3.50 2.56
N GLY A 8 -10.21 4.65 3.06
CA GLY A 8 -9.67 5.33 4.23
C GLY A 8 -9.89 4.62 5.56
N ALA A 9 -10.80 3.65 5.63
CA ALA A 9 -11.01 2.78 6.79
C ALA A 9 -10.11 1.51 6.76
N GLY A 10 -9.35 1.31 5.68
CA GLY A 10 -8.38 0.22 5.56
C GLY A 10 -7.07 0.47 6.31
N PHE A 11 -6.16 -0.52 6.32
CA PHE A 11 -4.86 -0.44 7.01
C PHE A 11 -4.03 0.77 6.56
N ILE A 12 -3.70 0.88 5.28
CA ILE A 12 -2.91 2.03 4.76
C ILE A 12 -3.73 3.31 4.82
N GLY A 13 -5.03 3.24 4.47
CA GLY A 13 -5.91 4.40 4.40
C GLY A 13 -6.04 5.14 5.72
N ALA A 14 -6.20 4.43 6.83
CA ALA A 14 -6.31 5.05 8.16
C ALA A 14 -5.04 5.82 8.58
N HIS A 15 -3.86 5.34 8.18
CA HIS A 15 -2.61 6.06 8.41
C HIS A 15 -2.50 7.31 7.51
N VAL A 16 -2.92 7.20 6.24
CA VAL A 16 -2.95 8.35 5.33
C VAL A 16 -3.95 9.42 5.81
N VAL A 17 -5.14 9.01 6.27
CA VAL A 17 -6.13 9.93 6.88
C VAL A 17 -5.49 10.73 8.00
N ARG A 18 -4.81 10.08 8.95
CA ARG A 18 -4.14 10.76 10.07
C ARG A 18 -3.04 11.70 9.61
N ALA A 19 -2.15 11.23 8.72
CA ALA A 19 -1.07 12.05 8.21
C ALA A 19 -1.55 13.31 7.46
N MET A 20 -2.64 13.20 6.69
CA MET A 20 -3.25 14.34 6.01
C MET A 20 -3.88 15.32 7.01
N LEU A 21 -4.57 14.83 8.05
CA LEU A 21 -5.12 15.68 9.11
C LEU A 21 -4.01 16.40 9.89
N GLU A 22 -2.94 15.70 10.26
CA GLU A 22 -1.76 16.28 10.92
C GLU A 22 -1.04 17.32 10.05
N ALA A 23 -1.12 17.17 8.72
CA ALA A 23 -0.63 18.13 7.76
C ALA A 23 -1.52 19.38 7.62
N GLY A 24 -2.70 19.41 8.28
CA GLY A 24 -3.66 20.51 8.25
C GLY A 24 -4.68 20.43 7.11
N GLU A 25 -4.78 19.29 6.43
CA GLU A 25 -5.75 19.06 5.37
C GLU A 25 -7.14 18.68 5.92
N GLN A 26 -8.18 19.02 5.20
CA GLN A 26 -9.52 18.48 5.46
C GLN A 26 -9.68 17.15 4.75
N VAL A 27 -10.26 16.18 5.42
CA VAL A 27 -10.37 14.80 4.91
C VAL A 27 -11.81 14.32 5.00
N VAL A 28 -12.25 13.65 3.94
CA VAL A 28 -13.49 12.85 3.90
C VAL A 28 -13.09 11.41 3.59
N VAL A 29 -13.55 10.47 4.39
CA VAL A 29 -13.31 9.04 4.16
C VAL A 29 -14.46 8.44 3.36
N TYR A 30 -14.12 7.68 2.32
CA TYR A 30 -15.05 6.92 1.50
C TYR A 30 -14.62 5.46 1.45
N ASP A 31 -15.43 4.53 1.99
CA ASP A 31 -15.05 3.12 2.12
C ASP A 31 -16.29 2.23 2.08
N ASP A 32 -16.24 1.09 1.41
CA ASP A 32 -17.36 0.12 1.35
C ASP A 32 -17.39 -0.82 2.57
N LEU A 33 -16.33 -0.78 3.38
CA LEU A 33 -16.13 -1.65 4.55
C LEU A 33 -16.02 -3.15 4.20
N SER A 34 -15.66 -3.49 2.96
CA SER A 34 -15.43 -4.89 2.60
C SER A 34 -14.23 -5.52 3.33
N THR A 35 -13.25 -4.70 3.70
CA THR A 35 -12.07 -5.05 4.52
C THR A 35 -11.69 -3.95 5.50
N GLY A 36 -12.29 -2.77 5.38
CA GLY A 36 -12.08 -1.63 6.25
C GLY A 36 -12.82 -1.77 7.59
N ASP A 37 -12.33 -1.07 8.60
CA ASP A 37 -12.95 -0.98 9.92
C ASP A 37 -13.26 0.50 10.22
N PRO A 38 -14.53 0.88 10.41
CA PRO A 38 -14.91 2.25 10.70
C PRO A 38 -14.29 2.79 12.00
N ALA A 39 -13.93 1.93 12.95
CA ALA A 39 -13.26 2.31 14.20
C ALA A 39 -11.84 2.90 13.95
N ARG A 40 -11.27 2.71 12.78
CA ARG A 40 -9.98 3.31 12.39
C ARG A 40 -10.08 4.76 11.94
N VAL A 41 -11.28 5.22 11.62
CA VAL A 41 -11.53 6.61 11.22
C VAL A 41 -11.57 7.49 12.46
N PRO A 42 -10.77 8.56 12.53
CA PRO A 42 -10.78 9.44 13.70
C PRO A 42 -12.13 10.13 13.91
N ASP A 43 -12.48 10.35 15.18
CA ASP A 43 -13.72 11.07 15.56
C ASP A 43 -13.77 12.45 14.88
N GLY A 44 -14.95 12.80 14.39
CA GLY A 44 -15.19 14.08 13.71
C GLY A 44 -14.78 14.13 12.23
N VAL A 45 -14.13 13.08 11.70
CA VAL A 45 -13.86 12.97 10.26
C VAL A 45 -15.12 12.49 9.53
N PRO A 46 -15.60 13.23 8.51
CA PRO A 46 -16.73 12.77 7.70
C PRO A 46 -16.45 11.40 7.09
N PHE A 47 -17.38 10.47 7.26
CA PHE A 47 -17.31 9.11 6.76
C PHE A 47 -18.53 8.78 5.90
N VAL A 48 -18.28 8.39 4.66
CA VAL A 48 -19.30 7.95 3.70
C VAL A 48 -19.09 6.46 3.39
N LYS A 49 -20.05 5.62 3.74
CA LYS A 49 -20.04 4.22 3.34
C LYS A 49 -20.52 4.09 1.90
N GLY A 50 -19.61 3.72 0.99
CA GLY A 50 -19.93 3.59 -0.43
C GLY A 50 -18.87 2.83 -1.21
N SER A 51 -19.29 2.23 -2.33
CA SER A 51 -18.42 1.56 -3.28
C SER A 51 -17.97 2.52 -4.38
N THR A 52 -16.73 2.40 -4.85
CA THR A 52 -16.23 3.12 -6.03
C THR A 52 -16.99 2.79 -7.32
N LEU A 53 -17.79 1.73 -7.32
CA LEU A 53 -18.71 1.38 -8.40
C LEU A 53 -20.03 2.17 -8.36
N ASP A 54 -20.33 2.89 -7.26
CA ASP A 54 -21.57 3.69 -7.12
C ASP A 54 -21.32 5.14 -7.54
N ARG A 55 -21.50 5.42 -8.84
CA ARG A 55 -21.36 6.74 -9.43
C ARG A 55 -22.21 7.79 -8.72
N GLY A 56 -23.46 7.47 -8.41
CA GLY A 56 -24.38 8.42 -7.79
C GLY A 56 -23.97 8.80 -6.37
N MET A 57 -23.42 7.86 -5.60
CA MET A 57 -22.87 8.15 -4.26
C MET A 57 -21.60 9.00 -4.36
N LEU A 58 -20.72 8.69 -5.31
CA LEU A 58 -19.51 9.47 -5.56
C LEU A 58 -19.83 10.92 -5.94
N ASP A 59 -20.75 11.15 -6.89
CA ASP A 59 -21.14 12.49 -7.32
C ASP A 59 -21.71 13.31 -6.15
N ARG A 60 -22.56 12.72 -5.31
CA ARG A 60 -23.10 13.38 -4.11
C ARG A 60 -21.99 13.73 -3.10
N THR A 61 -21.10 12.78 -2.83
CA THR A 61 -20.01 12.97 -1.87
C THR A 61 -19.05 14.09 -2.32
N LEU A 62 -18.65 14.07 -3.60
CA LEU A 62 -17.74 15.08 -4.15
C LEU A 62 -18.36 16.49 -4.07
N ALA A 63 -19.65 16.62 -4.39
CA ALA A 63 -20.36 17.89 -4.35
C ALA A 63 -20.62 18.38 -2.91
N GLU A 64 -21.06 17.49 -2.00
CA GLU A 64 -21.39 17.83 -0.61
C GLU A 64 -20.18 18.37 0.16
N PHE A 65 -19.02 17.78 -0.05
CA PHE A 65 -17.80 18.13 0.69
C PHE A 65 -16.88 19.10 -0.07
N GLY A 66 -17.21 19.47 -1.32
CA GLY A 66 -16.36 20.36 -2.12
C GLY A 66 -14.95 19.82 -2.29
N VAL A 67 -14.82 18.57 -2.76
CA VAL A 67 -13.55 17.84 -2.84
C VAL A 67 -12.64 18.47 -3.90
N ASP A 68 -11.41 18.86 -3.47
CA ASP A 68 -10.37 19.41 -4.35
C ASP A 68 -9.39 18.35 -4.86
N GLY A 69 -9.20 17.27 -4.08
CA GLY A 69 -8.25 16.21 -4.38
C GLY A 69 -8.71 14.83 -3.91
N VAL A 70 -8.18 13.79 -4.51
CA VAL A 70 -8.49 12.40 -4.19
C VAL A 70 -7.21 11.63 -3.90
N VAL A 71 -7.22 10.84 -2.82
CA VAL A 71 -6.27 9.76 -2.58
C VAL A 71 -7.01 8.44 -2.74
N HIS A 72 -6.71 7.72 -3.82
CA HIS A 72 -7.41 6.48 -4.15
C HIS A 72 -6.62 5.26 -3.68
N LEU A 73 -7.06 4.67 -2.55
CA LEU A 73 -6.47 3.48 -1.93
C LEU A 73 -7.41 2.25 -2.02
N ALA A 74 -8.72 2.48 -2.25
CA ALA A 74 -9.70 1.40 -2.36
C ALA A 74 -9.36 0.46 -3.53
N ALA A 75 -9.05 -0.80 -3.22
CA ALA A 75 -8.76 -1.83 -4.21
C ALA A 75 -8.79 -3.23 -3.60
N LYS A 76 -9.05 -4.25 -4.38
CA LYS A 76 -8.72 -5.64 -4.06
C LYS A 76 -7.22 -5.85 -4.26
N LYS A 77 -6.52 -6.45 -3.29
CA LYS A 77 -5.03 -6.43 -3.22
C LYS A 77 -4.34 -7.80 -3.14
N GLN A 78 -5.09 -8.89 -3.03
CA GLN A 78 -4.52 -10.22 -2.84
C GLN A 78 -4.11 -10.85 -4.17
N VAL A 79 -2.81 -11.10 -4.37
CA VAL A 79 -2.26 -11.65 -5.63
C VAL A 79 -2.88 -13.01 -5.93
N ALA A 80 -2.92 -13.94 -4.96
CA ALA A 80 -3.47 -15.28 -5.18
C ALA A 80 -4.96 -15.24 -5.54
N GLU A 81 -5.75 -14.39 -4.87
CA GLU A 81 -7.17 -14.18 -5.19
C GLU A 81 -7.34 -13.59 -6.60
N SER A 82 -6.45 -12.69 -7.03
CA SER A 82 -6.51 -12.10 -8.37
C SER A 82 -6.36 -13.14 -9.47
N VAL A 83 -5.53 -14.16 -9.25
CA VAL A 83 -5.36 -15.28 -10.19
C VAL A 83 -6.60 -16.18 -10.20
N ALA A 84 -7.22 -16.41 -9.04
CA ALA A 84 -8.43 -17.24 -8.94
C ALA A 84 -9.68 -16.51 -9.46
N LEU A 85 -9.77 -15.18 -9.25
CA LEU A 85 -10.94 -14.36 -9.56
C LEU A 85 -10.60 -13.12 -10.39
N PRO A 86 -9.96 -13.25 -11.58
CA PRO A 86 -9.40 -12.12 -12.32
C PRO A 86 -10.46 -11.08 -12.70
N LEU A 87 -11.64 -11.47 -13.15
CA LEU A 87 -12.69 -10.55 -13.57
C LEU A 87 -13.26 -9.74 -12.38
N HIS A 88 -13.25 -10.31 -11.17
CA HIS A 88 -13.58 -9.57 -9.95
C HIS A 88 -12.57 -8.43 -9.71
N TYR A 89 -11.27 -8.70 -9.89
CA TYR A 89 -10.22 -7.68 -9.77
C TYR A 89 -10.34 -6.60 -10.82
N TYR A 90 -10.61 -6.93 -12.07
CA TYR A 90 -10.84 -5.93 -13.12
C TYR A 90 -12.08 -5.08 -12.83
N ARG A 91 -13.16 -5.68 -12.34
CA ARG A 91 -14.35 -4.94 -11.95
C ARG A 91 -14.07 -3.96 -10.83
N GLU A 92 -13.51 -4.43 -9.72
CA GLU A 92 -13.32 -3.60 -8.54
C GLU A 92 -12.22 -2.54 -8.75
N ASN A 93 -11.07 -2.94 -9.32
CA ASN A 93 -9.92 -2.07 -9.42
C ASN A 93 -9.91 -1.19 -10.69
N VAL A 94 -10.40 -1.68 -11.84
CA VAL A 94 -10.36 -0.93 -13.09
C VAL A 94 -11.67 -0.21 -13.33
N HIS A 95 -12.80 -0.91 -13.30
CA HIS A 95 -14.10 -0.25 -13.50
C HIS A 95 -14.46 0.65 -12.32
N GLY A 96 -14.13 0.27 -11.08
CA GLY A 96 -14.28 1.16 -9.92
C GLY A 96 -13.47 2.43 -10.03
N LEU A 97 -12.20 2.34 -10.48
CA LEU A 97 -11.37 3.51 -10.76
C LEU A 97 -11.93 4.37 -11.92
N GLN A 98 -12.39 3.74 -13.00
CA GLN A 98 -13.04 4.48 -14.10
C GLN A 98 -14.22 5.30 -13.58
N THR A 99 -15.13 4.68 -12.84
CA THR A 99 -16.31 5.34 -12.26
C THR A 99 -15.91 6.52 -11.37
N LEU A 100 -14.87 6.33 -10.54
CA LEU A 100 -14.33 7.39 -9.69
C LEU A 100 -13.73 8.53 -10.50
N LEU A 101 -12.92 8.26 -11.52
CA LEU A 101 -12.31 9.28 -12.37
C LEU A 101 -13.36 10.10 -13.13
N GLU A 102 -14.42 9.46 -13.64
CA GLU A 102 -15.54 10.15 -14.28
C GLU A 102 -16.26 11.09 -13.30
N ALA A 103 -16.47 10.67 -12.04
CA ALA A 103 -17.06 11.52 -11.01
C ALA A 103 -16.15 12.70 -10.65
N VAL A 104 -14.86 12.43 -10.43
CA VAL A 104 -13.82 13.40 -10.04
C VAL A 104 -13.65 14.47 -11.11
N THR A 105 -13.58 14.09 -12.38
CA THR A 105 -13.45 15.03 -13.50
C THR A 105 -14.72 15.87 -13.70
N THR A 106 -15.90 15.28 -13.49
CA THR A 106 -17.18 16.00 -13.52
C THR A 106 -17.29 17.03 -12.40
N ALA A 107 -16.81 16.69 -11.19
CA ALA A 107 -16.80 17.58 -10.04
C ALA A 107 -15.75 18.69 -10.13
N GLY A 108 -14.77 18.57 -11.05
CA GLY A 108 -13.71 19.54 -11.23
C GLY A 108 -12.60 19.49 -10.18
N ALA A 109 -12.44 18.34 -9.49
CA ALA A 109 -11.31 18.14 -8.59
C ALA A 109 -9.99 18.14 -9.37
N ARG A 110 -8.97 18.75 -8.78
CA ARG A 110 -7.74 19.12 -9.52
C ARG A 110 -6.56 18.22 -9.25
N ARG A 111 -6.66 17.31 -8.27
CA ARG A 111 -5.53 16.46 -7.84
C ARG A 111 -5.98 15.03 -7.63
N PHE A 112 -5.14 14.08 -8.07
CA PHE A 112 -5.43 12.67 -7.91
C PHE A 112 -4.15 11.88 -7.59
N LEU A 113 -4.09 11.28 -6.38
CA LEU A 113 -3.06 10.36 -5.97
C LEU A 113 -3.58 8.93 -6.10
N PHE A 114 -2.89 8.12 -6.86
CA PHE A 114 -3.25 6.74 -7.11
C PHE A 114 -2.32 5.77 -6.37
N SER A 115 -2.90 4.90 -5.57
CA SER A 115 -2.21 3.75 -4.97
C SER A 115 -1.87 2.72 -6.04
N SER A 116 -0.66 2.80 -6.58
CA SER A 116 -0.08 1.77 -7.43
C SER A 116 0.70 0.74 -6.60
N SER A 117 1.50 -0.09 -7.22
CA SER A 117 2.19 -1.19 -6.54
C SER A 117 3.47 -1.58 -7.29
N ALA A 118 4.47 -2.08 -6.57
CA ALA A 118 5.62 -2.75 -7.18
C ALA A 118 5.24 -3.97 -8.05
N ALA A 119 4.04 -4.52 -7.88
CA ALA A 119 3.53 -5.61 -8.71
C ALA A 119 3.42 -5.25 -10.21
N VAL A 120 3.43 -3.97 -10.57
CA VAL A 120 3.46 -3.53 -11.98
C VAL A 120 4.74 -3.93 -12.69
N TYR A 121 5.85 -4.11 -11.97
CA TYR A 121 7.14 -4.48 -12.55
C TYR A 121 7.27 -5.96 -12.90
N GLY A 122 6.45 -6.82 -12.28
CA GLY A 122 6.50 -8.27 -12.50
C GLY A 122 7.77 -8.91 -11.96
N LEU A 123 8.60 -9.44 -12.85
CA LEU A 123 9.89 -10.09 -12.54
C LEU A 123 11.06 -9.21 -13.03
N PRO A 124 11.39 -8.12 -12.37
CA PRO A 124 12.49 -7.27 -12.80
C PRO A 124 13.84 -7.98 -12.60
N ASP A 125 14.69 -7.93 -13.61
CA ASP A 125 16.07 -8.45 -13.58
C ASP A 125 17.06 -7.29 -13.38
N VAL A 126 16.94 -6.64 -12.23
CA VAL A 126 17.78 -5.50 -11.83
C VAL A 126 17.99 -5.51 -10.31
N ASP A 127 19.11 -4.96 -9.85
CA ASP A 127 19.41 -4.85 -8.42
C ASP A 127 18.46 -3.89 -7.70
N LEU A 128 18.17 -2.73 -8.32
CA LEU A 128 17.23 -1.73 -7.84
C LEU A 128 16.22 -1.39 -8.94
N VAL A 129 14.96 -1.45 -8.57
CA VAL A 129 13.83 -1.10 -9.45
C VAL A 129 13.64 0.42 -9.44
N THR A 130 13.80 1.05 -10.59
CA THR A 130 13.52 2.48 -10.79
C THR A 130 12.16 2.68 -11.43
N GLU A 131 11.67 3.91 -11.47
CA GLU A 131 10.40 4.23 -12.13
C GLU A 131 10.46 4.05 -13.66
N SER A 132 11.67 4.02 -14.24
CA SER A 132 11.91 3.74 -15.65
C SER A 132 12.06 2.24 -15.97
N THR A 133 12.13 1.37 -14.97
CA THR A 133 12.14 -0.08 -15.16
C THR A 133 10.86 -0.51 -15.88
N PRO A 134 10.93 -1.33 -16.93
CA PRO A 134 9.77 -1.78 -17.67
C PRO A 134 8.71 -2.42 -16.78
N CYS A 135 7.45 -2.04 -16.98
CA CYS A 135 6.31 -2.60 -16.28
C CYS A 135 5.76 -3.80 -17.06
N THR A 136 5.95 -5.00 -16.52
CA THR A 136 5.54 -6.28 -17.12
C THR A 136 4.83 -7.14 -16.06
N PRO A 137 3.63 -6.74 -15.60
CA PRO A 137 2.93 -7.46 -14.53
C PRO A 137 2.66 -8.91 -14.94
N ILE A 138 2.72 -9.81 -13.94
CA ILE A 138 2.60 -11.26 -14.15
C ILE A 138 1.35 -11.86 -13.48
N ASN A 139 0.48 -11.01 -12.99
CA ASN A 139 -0.79 -11.41 -12.36
C ASN A 139 -1.85 -10.31 -12.53
N PRO A 140 -3.14 -10.66 -12.46
CA PRO A 140 -4.24 -9.71 -12.66
C PRO A 140 -4.22 -8.52 -11.70
N TYR A 141 -3.76 -8.68 -10.45
CA TYR A 141 -3.61 -7.55 -9.54
C TYR A 141 -2.62 -6.52 -10.08
N GLY A 142 -1.42 -6.94 -10.48
CA GLY A 142 -0.42 -6.05 -11.08
C GLY A 142 -0.91 -5.41 -12.38
N GLU A 143 -1.63 -6.17 -13.23
CA GLU A 143 -2.24 -5.67 -14.46
C GLU A 143 -3.26 -4.57 -14.18
N THR A 144 -4.14 -4.76 -13.17
CA THR A 144 -5.13 -3.73 -12.79
C THR A 144 -4.47 -2.46 -12.25
N LYS A 145 -3.34 -2.58 -11.53
CA LYS A 145 -2.59 -1.41 -11.04
C LYS A 145 -1.93 -0.65 -12.20
N LEU A 146 -1.33 -1.34 -13.17
CA LEU A 146 -0.74 -0.70 -14.34
C LEU A 146 -1.80 -0.05 -15.24
N ALA A 147 -2.92 -0.72 -15.47
CA ALA A 147 -4.07 -0.13 -16.18
C ALA A 147 -4.57 1.13 -15.47
N GLY A 148 -4.62 1.11 -14.13
CA GLY A 148 -4.96 2.27 -13.32
C GLY A 148 -4.02 3.46 -13.51
N GLU A 149 -2.70 3.24 -13.57
CA GLU A 149 -1.73 4.30 -13.87
C GLU A 149 -2.00 4.96 -15.23
N TRP A 150 -2.28 4.15 -16.26
CA TRP A 150 -2.60 4.67 -17.60
C TRP A 150 -3.89 5.51 -17.60
N MET A 151 -4.93 5.04 -16.91
CA MET A 151 -6.21 5.75 -16.81
C MET A 151 -6.06 7.08 -16.09
N VAL A 152 -5.36 7.10 -14.95
CA VAL A 152 -5.12 8.32 -14.15
C VAL A 152 -4.34 9.35 -14.95
N ARG A 153 -3.26 8.93 -15.62
CA ARG A 153 -2.46 9.80 -16.49
C ARG A 153 -3.30 10.36 -17.65
N ALA A 154 -4.07 9.51 -18.33
CA ALA A 154 -4.91 9.93 -19.45
C ALA A 154 -5.99 10.93 -19.00
N ALA A 155 -6.66 10.67 -17.88
CA ALA A 155 -7.66 11.58 -17.31
C ALA A 155 -7.03 12.91 -16.88
N GLY A 156 -5.84 12.87 -16.23
CA GLY A 156 -5.09 14.06 -15.85
C GLY A 156 -4.76 14.94 -17.04
N ALA A 157 -4.22 14.35 -18.11
CA ALA A 157 -3.87 15.06 -19.35
C ALA A 157 -5.09 15.67 -20.04
N ALA A 158 -6.23 14.95 -20.08
CA ALA A 158 -7.44 15.40 -20.74
C ALA A 158 -8.17 16.52 -20.00
N HIS A 159 -8.10 16.55 -18.67
CA HIS A 159 -8.86 17.45 -17.81
C HIS A 159 -8.00 18.45 -17.02
N GLY A 160 -6.69 18.51 -17.28
CA GLY A 160 -5.78 19.44 -16.59
C GLY A 160 -5.57 19.09 -15.10
N MET A 161 -5.83 17.86 -14.69
CA MET A 161 -5.69 17.42 -13.32
C MET A 161 -4.23 17.02 -13.02
N ALA A 162 -3.69 17.44 -11.88
CA ALA A 162 -2.39 17.00 -11.41
C ALA A 162 -2.51 15.59 -10.83
N THR A 163 -1.70 14.65 -11.32
CA THR A 163 -1.79 13.22 -10.97
C THR A 163 -0.49 12.69 -10.41
N ALA A 164 -0.60 11.68 -9.52
CA ALA A 164 0.55 10.92 -9.06
C ALA A 164 0.20 9.44 -8.91
N SER A 165 1.08 8.57 -9.41
CA SER A 165 1.04 7.13 -9.19
C SER A 165 2.14 6.73 -8.22
N LEU A 166 1.75 6.20 -7.05
CA LEU A 166 2.66 5.81 -5.97
C LEU A 166 2.82 4.30 -5.98
N ARG A 167 3.99 3.80 -6.41
CA ARG A 167 4.30 2.37 -6.48
C ARG A 167 4.88 1.90 -5.15
N TYR A 168 4.03 1.32 -4.30
CA TYR A 168 4.46 0.80 -2.99
C TYR A 168 5.15 -0.54 -3.12
N PHE A 169 6.15 -0.75 -2.26
CA PHE A 169 6.75 -2.05 -2.00
C PHE A 169 6.03 -2.71 -0.80
N ASN A 170 6.70 -3.54 -0.01
CA ASN A 170 6.00 -4.27 1.06
C ASN A 170 5.72 -3.35 2.26
N VAL A 171 4.46 -3.10 2.55
CA VAL A 171 4.06 -2.21 3.64
C VAL A 171 3.87 -3.00 4.93
N ALA A 172 4.46 -2.51 6.03
CA ALA A 172 4.36 -3.13 7.34
C ALA A 172 4.43 -2.10 8.48
N GLY A 173 4.30 -2.56 9.72
CA GLY A 173 4.32 -1.70 10.91
C GLY A 173 2.96 -1.12 11.25
N ALA A 174 2.93 -0.26 12.25
CA ALA A 174 1.75 0.50 12.65
C ALA A 174 2.17 1.80 13.36
N ALA A 175 1.50 2.91 13.11
CA ALA A 175 1.73 4.14 13.87
C ALA A 175 1.23 4.02 15.31
N THR A 176 0.14 3.28 15.52
CA THR A 176 -0.38 2.89 16.84
C THR A 176 -0.88 1.45 16.78
N ALA A 177 -0.91 0.76 17.92
CA ALA A 177 -1.37 -0.61 18.01
C ALA A 177 -2.78 -0.84 17.42
N GLN A 178 -3.68 0.15 17.61
CA GLN A 178 -5.06 0.09 17.13
C GLN A 178 -5.16 0.14 15.59
N LEU A 179 -4.17 0.70 14.93
CA LEU A 179 -4.14 0.83 13.46
C LEU A 179 -3.36 -0.29 12.78
N ALA A 180 -2.87 -1.28 13.52
CA ALA A 180 -2.12 -2.39 12.96
C ALA A 180 -2.91 -3.17 11.88
N ASP A 181 -2.18 -3.82 10.97
CA ASP A 181 -2.79 -4.72 10.00
C ASP A 181 -3.32 -5.97 10.71
N THR A 182 -4.62 -6.15 10.70
CA THR A 182 -5.30 -7.33 11.26
C THR A 182 -5.48 -8.45 10.24
N GLY A 183 -5.11 -8.22 8.98
CA GLY A 183 -5.19 -9.20 7.90
C GLY A 183 -3.96 -10.09 7.82
N VAL A 184 -4.14 -11.41 7.81
CA VAL A 184 -3.04 -12.39 7.70
C VAL A 184 -2.75 -12.69 6.22
N PHE A 185 -2.34 -11.66 5.46
CA PHE A 185 -2.08 -11.79 4.01
C PHE A 185 -0.63 -11.43 3.62
N ASN A 186 0.13 -10.80 4.53
CA ASN A 186 1.51 -10.38 4.34
C ASN A 186 2.46 -11.21 5.20
N LEU A 187 3.76 -11.22 4.85
CA LEU A 187 4.77 -12.04 5.51
C LEU A 187 4.76 -11.88 7.05
N ILE A 188 4.80 -10.65 7.56
CA ILE A 188 4.95 -10.37 8.99
C ILE A 188 3.75 -10.92 9.80
N PRO A 189 2.48 -10.57 9.50
CA PRO A 189 1.35 -11.15 10.23
C PRO A 189 1.19 -12.66 10.02
N MET A 190 1.58 -13.22 8.85
CA MET A 190 1.58 -14.66 8.64
C MET A 190 2.58 -15.38 9.57
N VAL A 191 3.76 -14.79 9.79
CA VAL A 191 4.76 -15.32 10.73
C VAL A 191 4.25 -15.19 12.17
N PHE A 192 3.67 -14.07 12.56
CA PHE A 192 3.06 -13.92 13.88
C PHE A 192 2.01 -14.99 14.15
N GLU A 193 1.09 -15.21 13.21
CA GLU A 193 0.06 -16.24 13.33
C GLU A 193 0.68 -17.64 13.56
N LYS A 194 1.68 -18.01 12.75
CA LYS A 194 2.36 -19.31 12.89
C LYS A 194 3.00 -19.45 14.27
N LEU A 195 3.78 -18.47 14.68
CA LEU A 195 4.50 -18.52 15.96
C LEU A 195 3.54 -18.57 17.16
N THR A 196 2.47 -17.78 17.15
CA THR A 196 1.48 -17.75 18.25
C THR A 196 0.66 -19.02 18.32
N GLN A 197 0.49 -19.74 17.21
CA GLN A 197 -0.14 -21.06 17.16
C GLN A 197 0.82 -22.21 17.48
N GLY A 198 2.11 -21.94 17.79
CA GLY A 198 3.12 -22.96 18.04
C GLY A 198 3.60 -23.69 16.79
N HIS A 199 3.48 -23.09 15.63
CA HIS A 199 3.92 -23.64 14.36
C HIS A 199 5.15 -22.92 13.83
N ALA A 200 6.03 -23.65 13.12
CA ALA A 200 7.15 -23.05 12.42
C ALA A 200 6.68 -22.13 11.28
N PRO A 201 7.32 -20.96 11.09
CA PRO A 201 7.15 -20.15 9.90
C PRO A 201 7.54 -20.92 8.63
N VAL A 202 7.09 -20.43 7.45
CA VAL A 202 7.34 -21.10 6.18
C VAL A 202 8.10 -20.18 5.24
N ILE A 203 9.18 -20.71 4.65
CA ILE A 203 9.89 -20.11 3.52
C ILE A 203 9.53 -20.88 2.24
N PHE A 204 9.25 -20.15 1.16
CA PHE A 204 8.96 -20.73 -0.16
C PHE A 204 10.17 -20.60 -1.09
N GLY A 205 10.99 -21.66 -1.12
CA GLY A 205 12.26 -21.71 -1.86
C GLY A 205 13.44 -21.11 -1.08
N ASP A 206 14.56 -21.83 -1.10
CA ASP A 206 15.84 -21.43 -0.50
C ASP A 206 17.01 -21.56 -1.49
N ASP A 207 16.66 -21.65 -2.77
CA ASP A 207 17.59 -21.83 -3.89
C ASP A 207 17.54 -20.66 -4.90
N TYR A 208 17.02 -19.49 -4.51
CA TYR A 208 17.07 -18.27 -5.33
C TYR A 208 18.50 -17.73 -5.43
N ALA A 209 18.80 -17.00 -6.50
CA ALA A 209 20.08 -16.31 -6.70
C ALA A 209 20.17 -15.06 -5.78
N THR A 210 20.19 -15.29 -4.46
CA THR A 210 20.29 -14.30 -3.40
C THR A 210 21.30 -14.76 -2.34
N PRO A 211 21.79 -13.89 -1.44
CA PRO A 211 22.85 -14.27 -0.50
C PRO A 211 22.55 -15.49 0.40
N ASP A 212 21.29 -15.66 0.80
CA ASP A 212 20.85 -16.77 1.68
C ASP A 212 19.88 -17.75 0.99
N GLY A 213 19.70 -17.59 -0.32
CA GLY A 213 18.83 -18.44 -1.13
C GLY A 213 17.35 -18.08 -1.05
N THR A 214 16.93 -17.16 -0.18
CA THR A 214 15.51 -16.76 -0.04
C THR A 214 15.22 -15.46 -0.75
N CYS A 215 13.94 -15.20 -1.05
CA CYS A 215 13.53 -13.97 -1.74
C CYS A 215 13.92 -12.71 -0.94
N VAL A 216 14.36 -11.65 -1.64
CA VAL A 216 14.68 -10.34 -1.06
C VAL A 216 13.59 -9.34 -1.42
N ARG A 217 13.09 -8.61 -0.44
CA ARG A 217 12.03 -7.59 -0.60
C ARG A 217 12.41 -6.29 0.09
N ASP A 218 11.91 -5.19 -0.45
CA ASP A 218 11.95 -3.89 0.21
C ASP A 218 10.70 -3.75 1.09
N PHE A 219 10.90 -3.34 2.33
CA PHE A 219 9.82 -3.10 3.29
C PHE A 219 9.79 -1.63 3.67
N ILE A 220 8.60 -1.04 3.68
CA ILE A 220 8.35 0.34 4.08
C ILE A 220 7.41 0.39 5.27
N HIS A 221 7.73 1.20 6.28
CA HIS A 221 6.83 1.41 7.41
C HIS A 221 5.59 2.18 6.95
N VAL A 222 4.41 1.74 7.39
CA VAL A 222 3.13 2.35 6.97
C VAL A 222 3.03 3.84 7.32
N ASP A 223 3.65 4.26 8.42
CA ASP A 223 3.72 5.67 8.85
C ASP A 223 4.59 6.51 7.88
N ASP A 224 5.74 5.96 7.44
CA ASP A 224 6.55 6.57 6.40
C ASP A 224 5.79 6.64 5.07
N LEU A 225 5.09 5.56 4.69
CA LEU A 225 4.23 5.57 3.50
C LEU A 225 3.14 6.66 3.58
N ALA A 226 2.50 6.82 4.73
CA ALA A 226 1.50 7.87 4.94
C ALA A 226 2.11 9.27 4.80
N SER A 227 3.30 9.50 5.37
CA SER A 227 4.04 10.76 5.19
C SER A 227 4.46 11.02 3.75
N ALA A 228 4.76 9.95 2.98
CA ALA A 228 5.03 10.06 1.54
C ALA A 228 3.82 10.57 0.76
N HIS A 229 2.59 10.14 1.10
CA HIS A 229 1.37 10.67 0.48
C HIS A 229 1.24 12.18 0.69
N VAL A 230 1.51 12.66 1.91
CA VAL A 230 1.51 14.11 2.21
C VAL A 230 2.56 14.84 1.39
N ALA A 231 3.78 14.30 1.28
CA ALA A 231 4.85 14.91 0.48
C ALA A 231 4.46 14.99 -1.01
N VAL A 232 3.85 13.93 -1.56
CA VAL A 232 3.39 13.91 -2.95
C VAL A 232 2.20 14.87 -3.16
N ALA A 233 1.25 14.94 -2.22
CA ALA A 233 0.12 15.88 -2.29
C ALA A 233 0.61 17.33 -2.37
N ARG A 234 1.56 17.71 -1.52
CA ARG A 234 2.19 19.03 -1.53
C ARG A 234 2.97 19.31 -2.82
N ALA A 235 3.64 18.29 -3.36
CA ALA A 235 4.35 18.42 -4.62
C ALA A 235 3.40 18.66 -5.81
N LEU A 236 2.25 17.99 -5.85
CA LEU A 236 1.22 18.24 -6.87
C LEU A 236 0.64 19.65 -6.75
N GLU A 237 0.45 20.13 -5.53
CA GLU A 237 0.02 21.51 -5.30
C GLU A 237 1.04 22.53 -5.79
N ALA A 238 2.30 22.36 -5.45
CA ALA A 238 3.39 23.27 -5.81
C ALA A 238 3.68 23.29 -7.32
N ARG A 239 3.58 22.13 -7.99
CA ARG A 239 3.85 22.01 -9.44
C ARG A 239 2.66 22.43 -10.31
N GLY A 240 1.44 22.38 -9.78
CA GLY A 240 0.23 22.82 -10.45
C GLY A 240 -0.35 21.82 -11.45
N ASP A 241 -1.35 22.32 -12.19
CA ASP A 241 -2.18 21.53 -13.10
C ASP A 241 -1.39 20.87 -14.24
N GLY A 242 -1.85 19.70 -14.65
CA GLY A 242 -1.22 18.91 -15.72
C GLY A 242 0.06 18.17 -15.30
N THR A 243 0.47 18.27 -14.03
CA THR A 243 1.59 17.47 -13.51
C THR A 243 1.21 15.98 -13.54
N ASP A 244 2.12 15.13 -14.06
CA ASP A 244 2.04 13.66 -13.92
C ASP A 244 3.33 13.16 -13.24
N LEU A 245 3.17 12.53 -12.08
CA LEU A 245 4.28 12.05 -11.28
C LEU A 245 4.13 10.55 -11.01
N THR A 246 5.17 9.78 -11.30
CA THR A 246 5.25 8.38 -10.87
C THR A 246 6.43 8.24 -9.94
N VAL A 247 6.24 7.65 -8.75
CA VAL A 247 7.28 7.48 -7.74
C VAL A 247 7.23 6.11 -7.09
N ASN A 248 8.42 5.53 -6.86
CA ASN A 248 8.58 4.36 -6.02
C ASN A 248 8.62 4.78 -4.55
N ILE A 249 7.91 4.04 -3.70
CA ILE A 249 7.93 4.26 -2.25
C ILE A 249 8.40 2.98 -1.56
N GLY A 250 9.67 2.97 -1.24
CA GLY A 250 10.39 1.94 -0.50
C GLY A 250 11.51 2.57 0.30
N ARG A 251 12.31 1.76 0.98
CA ARG A 251 13.50 2.21 1.72
C ARG A 251 14.76 2.22 0.86
N GLY A 252 14.76 1.49 -0.27
CA GLY A 252 15.96 1.25 -1.06
C GLY A 252 16.88 0.17 -0.46
N GLU A 253 16.41 -0.54 0.55
CA GLU A 253 17.13 -1.60 1.25
C GLU A 253 16.34 -2.91 1.19
N GLY A 254 17.01 -3.96 0.73
CA GLY A 254 16.41 -5.28 0.64
C GLY A 254 16.63 -6.09 1.91
N VAL A 255 15.58 -6.78 2.35
CA VAL A 255 15.64 -7.75 3.46
C VAL A 255 15.18 -9.09 2.93
N SER A 256 15.94 -10.17 3.22
CA SER A 256 15.53 -11.51 2.82
C SER A 256 14.39 -12.03 3.68
N VAL A 257 13.66 -13.02 3.17
CA VAL A 257 12.58 -13.65 3.95
C VAL A 257 13.14 -14.30 5.21
N ARG A 258 14.33 -14.92 5.12
CA ARG A 258 15.01 -15.55 6.27
C ARG A 258 15.44 -14.52 7.31
N GLU A 259 16.05 -13.41 6.89
CA GLU A 259 16.42 -12.31 7.79
C GLU A 259 15.19 -11.71 8.49
N MET A 260 14.09 -11.53 7.76
CA MET A 260 12.85 -11.02 8.34
C MET A 260 12.27 -11.99 9.41
N ILE A 261 12.25 -13.30 9.14
CA ILE A 261 11.75 -14.28 10.10
C ILE A 261 12.64 -14.32 11.35
N ALA A 262 13.96 -14.27 11.18
CA ALA A 262 14.90 -14.22 12.32
C ALA A 262 14.66 -12.95 13.16
N LEU A 263 14.53 -11.80 12.54
CA LEU A 263 14.22 -10.53 13.22
C LEU A 263 12.89 -10.58 13.96
N ILE A 264 11.87 -11.20 13.36
CA ILE A 264 10.57 -11.40 14.03
C ILE A 264 10.76 -12.26 15.28
N GLY A 265 11.50 -13.36 15.17
CA GLY A 265 11.82 -14.23 16.33
C GLY A 265 12.49 -13.48 17.48
N GLU A 266 13.47 -12.61 17.16
CA GLU A 266 14.13 -11.76 18.16
C GLU A 266 13.18 -10.79 18.83
N VAL A 267 12.41 -10.02 18.04
CA VAL A 267 11.53 -8.95 18.53
C VAL A 267 10.37 -9.50 19.36
N THR A 268 9.82 -10.64 18.95
CA THR A 268 8.65 -11.25 19.61
C THR A 268 8.99 -12.14 20.79
N GLY A 269 10.27 -12.49 20.97
CA GLY A 269 10.72 -13.45 22.00
C GLY A 269 10.50 -14.92 21.62
N TYR A 270 10.10 -15.20 20.39
CA TYR A 270 9.91 -16.57 19.86
C TYR A 270 11.18 -17.14 19.20
N GLY A 271 12.36 -16.55 19.42
CA GLY A 271 13.61 -16.84 18.72
C GLY A 271 13.86 -18.30 18.32
N PRO A 272 13.90 -19.27 19.25
CA PRO A 272 14.12 -20.68 18.92
C PRO A 272 12.97 -21.30 18.10
N ASP A 273 11.74 -20.81 18.29
CA ASP A 273 10.54 -21.32 17.60
C ASP A 273 10.38 -20.70 16.20
N ALA A 274 11.20 -19.68 15.88
CA ALA A 274 11.17 -19.00 14.59
C ALA A 274 12.01 -19.69 13.50
N GLU A 275 12.60 -20.87 13.76
CA GLU A 275 13.29 -21.66 12.73
C GLU A 275 12.29 -22.10 11.65
N PRO A 276 12.45 -21.64 10.39
CA PRO A 276 11.46 -21.85 9.36
C PRO A 276 11.53 -23.24 8.73
N THR A 277 10.37 -23.74 8.29
CA THR A 277 10.28 -24.87 7.36
C THR A 277 10.37 -24.37 5.92
N VAL A 278 11.20 -25.02 5.11
CA VAL A 278 11.34 -24.68 3.69
C VAL A 278 10.39 -25.53 2.85
N LEU A 279 9.61 -24.88 2.00
CA LEU A 279 8.74 -25.50 0.99
C LEU A 279 9.21 -25.12 -0.42
N PRO A 280 8.77 -25.82 -1.49
CA PRO A 280 9.09 -25.46 -2.86
C PRO A 280 8.74 -24.00 -3.19
N ARG A 281 9.45 -23.39 -4.16
CA ARG A 281 9.19 -22.04 -4.64
C ARG A 281 7.72 -21.85 -5.04
N ARG A 282 7.19 -20.67 -4.77
CA ARG A 282 5.92 -20.24 -5.37
C ARG A 282 6.16 -19.84 -6.83
N ALA A 283 5.29 -20.26 -7.72
CA ALA A 283 5.36 -19.83 -9.12
C ALA A 283 5.21 -18.31 -9.23
N GLY A 284 6.10 -17.68 -10.00
CA GLY A 284 6.07 -16.23 -10.22
C GLY A 284 6.65 -15.37 -9.10
N ASP A 285 7.29 -15.96 -8.09
CA ASP A 285 7.94 -15.16 -7.02
C ASP A 285 9.33 -14.69 -7.50
N PRO A 286 9.59 -13.36 -7.63
CA PRO A 286 10.89 -12.86 -8.03
C PRO A 286 11.94 -13.05 -6.92
N ALA A 287 13.18 -13.34 -7.32
CA ALA A 287 14.29 -13.49 -6.38
C ALA A 287 14.54 -12.21 -5.57
N ARG A 288 14.47 -11.03 -6.23
CA ARG A 288 14.75 -9.73 -5.62
C ARG A 288 13.83 -8.66 -6.19
N VAL A 289 13.22 -7.85 -5.31
CA VAL A 289 12.46 -6.64 -5.68
C VAL A 289 12.73 -5.57 -4.63
N VAL A 290 13.60 -4.62 -4.96
CA VAL A 290 14.02 -3.51 -4.09
C VAL A 290 13.90 -2.20 -4.84
N ALA A 291 13.30 -1.18 -4.23
CA ALA A 291 13.09 0.12 -4.84
C ALA A 291 14.41 0.91 -5.01
N SER A 292 14.54 1.71 -6.06
CA SER A 292 15.29 2.95 -5.94
C SER A 292 14.37 4.00 -5.31
N ALA A 293 14.79 4.57 -4.18
CA ALA A 293 14.09 5.65 -3.50
C ALA A 293 14.61 7.04 -3.92
N ASP A 294 15.45 7.11 -4.95
CA ASP A 294 16.15 8.33 -5.35
C ASP A 294 15.21 9.45 -5.76
N ARG A 295 14.14 9.13 -6.49
CA ARG A 295 13.21 10.13 -6.98
C ARG A 295 12.47 10.82 -5.83
N MET A 296 12.01 10.08 -4.83
CA MET A 296 11.39 10.63 -3.63
C MET A 296 12.37 11.55 -2.88
N ARG A 297 13.64 11.14 -2.77
CA ARG A 297 14.68 11.91 -2.09
C ARG A 297 15.03 13.19 -2.84
N THR A 298 15.28 13.12 -4.15
CA THR A 298 15.82 14.24 -4.93
C THR A 298 14.75 15.23 -5.40
N GLU A 299 13.57 14.76 -5.78
CA GLU A 299 12.51 15.62 -6.32
C GLU A 299 11.50 16.09 -5.25
N LEU A 300 11.31 15.31 -4.16
CA LEU A 300 10.32 15.59 -3.13
C LEU A 300 10.92 15.83 -1.75
N ASN A 301 12.26 15.76 -1.63
CA ASN A 301 12.99 15.91 -0.35
C ASN A 301 12.42 15.02 0.77
N TRP A 302 12.03 13.79 0.39
CA TRP A 302 11.44 12.82 1.30
C TRP A 302 12.27 11.54 1.35
N THR A 303 12.46 10.99 2.55
CA THR A 303 13.09 9.68 2.79
C THR A 303 12.35 8.93 3.89
N ALA A 304 12.31 7.61 3.80
CA ALA A 304 11.83 6.75 4.87
C ALA A 304 12.73 6.92 6.12
N ARG A 305 12.13 6.87 7.31
CA ARG A 305 12.81 7.12 8.59
C ARG A 305 12.86 5.89 9.48
N ARG A 306 11.82 5.03 9.39
CA ARG A 306 11.66 3.86 10.24
C ARG A 306 12.47 2.68 9.69
N ASP A 307 13.17 1.98 10.55
CA ASP A 307 13.87 0.76 10.17
C ASP A 307 12.98 -0.48 10.24
N VAL A 308 13.52 -1.63 9.82
CA VAL A 308 12.77 -2.88 9.77
C VAL A 308 12.44 -3.40 11.17
N ARG A 309 13.30 -3.14 12.17
CA ARG A 309 13.07 -3.53 13.56
C ARG A 309 11.89 -2.75 14.15
N GLU A 310 11.81 -1.46 13.90
CA GLU A 310 10.67 -0.62 14.30
C GLU A 310 9.37 -1.09 13.62
N MET A 311 9.42 -1.50 12.33
CA MET A 311 8.26 -2.07 11.63
C MET A 311 7.75 -3.33 12.32
N VAL A 312 8.65 -4.26 12.63
CA VAL A 312 8.28 -5.53 13.28
C VAL A 312 7.76 -5.27 14.68
N ALA A 313 8.43 -4.39 15.46
CA ALA A 313 8.04 -4.08 16.83
C ALA A 313 6.64 -3.45 16.89
N SER A 314 6.38 -2.43 16.08
CA SER A 314 5.07 -1.77 16.06
C SER A 314 3.95 -2.68 15.53
N ALA A 315 4.24 -3.52 14.53
CA ALA A 315 3.29 -4.53 14.07
C ALA A 315 3.00 -5.57 15.16
N TRP A 316 4.02 -5.98 15.94
CA TRP A 316 3.87 -6.93 17.05
C TRP A 316 3.04 -6.35 18.20
N GLU A 317 3.24 -5.09 18.55
CA GLU A 317 2.40 -4.41 19.55
C GLU A 317 0.92 -4.45 19.16
N GLY A 318 0.63 -4.17 17.88
CA GLY A 318 -0.70 -4.26 17.33
C GLY A 318 -1.25 -5.70 17.32
N TRP A 319 -0.43 -6.67 16.92
CA TRP A 319 -0.82 -8.09 16.98
C TRP A 319 -1.24 -8.49 18.39
N CYS A 320 -0.42 -8.15 19.39
CA CYS A 320 -0.71 -8.45 20.81
C CYS A 320 -1.93 -7.71 21.37
N LEU A 321 -2.35 -6.59 20.78
CA LEU A 321 -3.59 -5.92 21.18
C LEU A 321 -4.82 -6.76 20.80
N TYR A 322 -4.81 -7.36 19.61
CA TYR A 322 -5.91 -8.18 19.11
C TYR A 322 -5.78 -9.67 19.48
N HIS A 323 -4.59 -10.10 19.90
CA HIS A 323 -4.25 -11.46 20.32
C HIS A 323 -3.48 -11.42 21.67
N PRO A 324 -4.15 -11.10 22.79
CA PRO A 324 -3.47 -10.92 24.08
C PRO A 324 -2.70 -12.17 24.56
N GLU A 325 -3.15 -13.37 24.14
CA GLU A 325 -2.50 -14.64 24.40
C GLU A 325 -1.15 -14.82 23.71
N ALA A 326 -0.82 -13.97 22.73
CA ALA A 326 0.44 -14.02 21.99
C ALA A 326 1.65 -13.52 22.81
N ARG A 327 1.41 -12.76 23.87
CA ARG A 327 2.51 -12.24 24.74
C ARG A 327 3.12 -13.36 25.55
N ARG A 328 4.43 -13.52 25.46
CA ARG A 328 5.25 -14.42 26.31
C ARG A 328 5.85 -13.67 27.49
#